data_3b17e70bf6da7cffc8a9b2bc9d142ce4
#
_entry.id   3b17e70bf6da7cffc8a9b2bc9d142ce4
#
_cell.length_a   1.000
_cell.length_b   1.000
_cell.length_c   1.000
_cell.angle_alpha   90.00
_cell.angle_beta   90.00
_cell.angle_gamma   90.00
#
_symmetry.space_group_name_H-M   'P 1'
#
loop_
_entity.id
_entity.type
_entity.pdbx_description
1 polymer ?
#
loop_
_entity_poly.entity_id
_entity_poly.type
_entity_poly.pdbx_seq_one_letter_code
_entity_poly.pdbx_strand_id
1 'polypeptide(L)'
;MREKTVEGKLVKTVRQSGGLALKFVSPGMAGVPDRLLLFPGGRLAFCEVKAPGEKPRPLQVHRMEQLRKLGFRVYVVDGEEKVGAMLCELQKQTNQQ
;
A
#
# COMPACT_ATOMS: atom_id res chain seq x y z
N MET A 1 14.97 11.62 4.40
CA MET A 1 14.67 10.33 3.76
C MET A 1 13.84 10.56 2.51
N ARG A 2 14.10 9.83 1.47
CA ARG A 2 13.40 9.99 0.21
C ARG A 2 12.26 9.00 0.09
N GLU A 3 11.26 9.34 -0.72
CA GLU A 3 10.18 8.41 -1.08
C GLU A 3 10.73 7.10 -1.61
N LYS A 4 11.78 7.15 -2.43
CA LYS A 4 12.43 5.96 -3.00
C LYS A 4 12.94 5.00 -1.93
N THR A 5 13.40 5.51 -0.79
CA THR A 5 13.87 4.69 0.32
C THR A 5 12.70 3.95 0.97
N VAL A 6 11.58 4.64 1.16
CA VAL A 6 10.35 4.05 1.70
C VAL A 6 9.83 2.98 0.74
N GLU A 7 9.83 3.30 -0.56
CA GLU A 7 9.37 2.37 -1.59
C GLU A 7 10.21 1.10 -1.61
N GLY A 8 11.54 1.23 -1.52
CA GLY A 8 12.44 0.07 -1.48
C GLY A 8 12.18 -0.81 -0.27
N LYS A 9 11.93 -0.20 0.89
CA LYS A 9 11.61 -0.94 2.10
C LYS A 9 10.29 -1.69 1.95
N LEU A 10 9.30 -1.05 1.35
CA LEU A 10 8.00 -1.68 1.09
C LEU A 10 8.15 -2.92 0.22
N VAL A 11 8.81 -2.78 -0.93
CA VAL A 11 8.98 -3.89 -1.88
C VAL A 11 9.72 -5.05 -1.22
N LYS A 12 10.81 -4.75 -0.53
CA LYS A 12 11.61 -5.78 0.13
C LYS A 12 10.81 -6.50 1.21
N THR A 13 10.11 -5.76 2.06
CA THR A 13 9.39 -6.34 3.19
C THR A 13 8.20 -7.19 2.73
N VAL A 14 7.46 -6.71 1.72
CA VAL A 14 6.36 -7.49 1.15
C VAL A 14 6.87 -8.79 0.53
N ARG A 15 7.99 -8.72 -0.19
CA ARG A 15 8.60 -9.90 -0.78
C ARG A 15 9.04 -10.90 0.29
N GLN A 16 9.61 -10.42 1.38
CA GLN A 16 10.03 -11.28 2.50
C GLN A 16 8.86 -12.01 3.15
N SER A 17 7.67 -11.44 3.09
CA SER A 17 6.47 -12.09 3.61
C SER A 17 5.77 -12.98 2.58
N GLY A 18 6.42 -13.25 1.46
CA GLY A 18 5.90 -14.16 0.43
C GLY A 18 5.01 -13.48 -0.59
N GLY A 19 4.93 -12.16 -0.59
CA GLY A 19 4.07 -11.41 -1.48
C GLY A 19 4.80 -10.70 -2.60
N LEU A 20 4.04 -9.95 -3.38
CA LEU A 20 4.55 -9.12 -4.47
C LEU A 20 4.03 -7.70 -4.31
N ALA A 21 4.90 -6.71 -4.48
CA ALA A 21 4.52 -5.30 -4.48
C ALA A 21 4.66 -4.80 -5.92
N LEU A 22 3.56 -4.82 -6.66
CA LEU A 22 3.56 -4.45 -8.07
C LEU A 22 3.30 -2.95 -8.22
N LYS A 23 3.92 -2.34 -9.21
CA LYS A 23 3.56 -0.97 -9.59
C LYS A 23 2.16 -1.00 -10.16
N PHE A 24 1.32 -0.09 -9.70
CA PHE A 24 -0.05 -0.01 -10.18
C PHE A 24 -0.23 1.27 -11.00
N VAL A 25 -0.63 1.10 -12.24
CA VAL A 25 -0.90 2.20 -13.16
C VAL A 25 -2.27 1.97 -13.77
N SER A 26 -3.10 3.01 -13.76
CA SER A 26 -4.41 2.95 -14.41
C SER A 26 -4.47 4.08 -15.44
N PRO A 27 -4.27 3.77 -16.73
CA PRO A 27 -4.29 4.82 -17.77
C PRO A 27 -5.62 5.56 -17.87
N GLY A 28 -6.72 4.90 -17.54
CA GLY A 28 -8.06 5.50 -17.61
C GLY A 28 -8.50 6.21 -16.34
N MET A 29 -7.68 6.22 -15.28
CA MET A 29 -8.11 6.81 -14.02
C MET A 29 -6.89 7.32 -13.24
N ALA A 30 -6.75 8.64 -13.20
CA ALA A 30 -5.64 9.27 -12.48
C ALA A 30 -5.85 9.18 -10.95
N GLY A 31 -4.76 9.24 -10.21
CA GLY A 31 -4.80 9.34 -8.75
C GLY A 31 -4.89 8.03 -8.00
N VAL A 32 -4.81 6.88 -8.68
CA VAL A 32 -4.81 5.57 -8.01
C VAL A 32 -3.53 5.38 -7.20
N PRO A 33 -3.56 4.53 -6.14
CA PRO A 33 -2.35 4.23 -5.36
C PRO A 33 -1.22 3.65 -6.21
N ASP A 34 0.02 3.90 -5.80
CA ASP A 34 1.23 3.50 -6.55
C ASP A 34 1.45 2.01 -6.65
N ARG A 35 1.03 1.27 -5.63
CA ARG A 35 1.39 -0.15 -5.50
C ARG A 35 0.17 -1.01 -5.25
N LEU A 36 0.17 -2.17 -5.88
CA LEU A 36 -0.77 -3.24 -5.60
C LEU A 36 0.02 -4.33 -4.88
N LEU A 37 -0.41 -4.66 -3.67
CA LEU A 37 0.27 -5.63 -2.83
C LEU A 37 -0.51 -6.93 -2.85
N LEU A 38 0.16 -8.01 -3.25
CA LEU A 38 -0.45 -9.33 -3.32
C LEU A 38 0.21 -10.24 -2.31
N PHE A 39 -0.59 -10.98 -1.55
CA PHE A 39 -0.11 -11.85 -0.48
C PHE A 39 -0.63 -13.27 -0.64
N PRO A 40 0.07 -14.26 -0.04
CA PRO A 40 -0.43 -15.64 -0.04
C PRO A 40 -1.86 -15.72 0.49
N GLY A 41 -2.63 -16.63 -0.05
CA GLY A 41 -4.03 -16.78 0.33
C GLY A 41 -4.98 -15.86 -0.43
N GLY A 42 -4.50 -15.17 -1.46
CA GLY A 42 -5.34 -14.30 -2.27
C GLY A 42 -5.65 -12.95 -1.65
N ARG A 43 -4.97 -12.58 -0.57
CA ARG A 43 -5.16 -11.27 0.05
C ARG A 43 -4.47 -10.20 -0.77
N LEU A 44 -5.07 -9.03 -0.83
CA LEU A 44 -4.46 -7.92 -1.53
C LEU A 44 -4.73 -6.60 -0.81
N ALA A 45 -3.87 -5.62 -1.05
CA ALA A 45 -4.04 -4.26 -0.54
C ALA A 45 -3.46 -3.28 -1.55
N PHE A 46 -3.96 -2.07 -1.53
CA PHE A 46 -3.37 -0.97 -2.29
C PHE A 46 -2.50 -0.15 -1.35
N CYS A 47 -1.45 0.43 -1.86
CA CYS A 47 -0.54 1.23 -1.05
C CYS A 47 -0.06 2.45 -1.81
N GLU A 48 -0.18 3.61 -1.18
CA GLU A 48 0.37 4.87 -1.67
C GLU A 48 1.66 5.13 -0.90
N VAL A 49 2.76 5.31 -1.62
CA VAL A 49 4.07 5.60 -1.01
C VAL A 49 4.33 7.09 -1.07
N LYS A 50 4.75 7.66 0.05
CA LYS A 50 5.10 9.08 0.17
C LYS A 50 6.42 9.24 0.91
N ALA A 51 7.12 10.34 0.66
CA ALA A 51 8.27 10.71 1.47
C ALA A 51 7.79 11.11 2.87
N PRO A 52 8.63 10.97 3.90
CA PRO A 52 8.24 11.36 5.26
C PRO A 52 7.71 12.78 5.32
N GLY A 53 6.54 12.94 5.93
CA GLY A 53 5.88 14.23 6.07
C GLY A 53 5.04 14.66 4.88
N GLU A 54 5.14 14.00 3.74
CA GLU A 54 4.31 14.29 2.60
C GLU A 54 2.96 13.60 2.72
N LYS A 55 1.94 14.24 2.17
CA LYS A 55 0.58 13.71 2.23
C LYS A 55 0.03 13.48 0.82
N PRO A 56 -0.88 12.55 0.67
CA PRO A 56 -1.55 12.35 -0.63
C PRO A 56 -2.27 13.61 -1.08
N ARG A 57 -2.27 13.82 -2.40
CA ARG A 57 -3.03 14.93 -2.99
C ARG A 57 -4.53 14.62 -2.93
N PRO A 58 -5.38 15.66 -3.04
CA PRO A 58 -6.85 15.46 -2.95
C PRO A 58 -7.40 14.40 -3.88
N LEU A 59 -6.93 14.35 -5.13
CA LEU A 59 -7.39 13.30 -6.07
C LEU A 59 -6.99 11.91 -5.60
N GLN A 60 -5.79 11.76 -5.04
CA GLN A 60 -5.35 10.48 -4.51
C GLN A 60 -6.22 10.06 -3.31
N VAL A 61 -6.53 10.99 -2.43
CA VAL A 61 -7.42 10.72 -1.29
C VAL A 61 -8.79 10.25 -1.80
N HIS A 62 -9.32 10.93 -2.80
CA HIS A 62 -10.61 10.56 -3.39
C HIS A 62 -10.59 9.13 -3.94
N ARG A 63 -9.54 8.76 -4.69
CA ARG A 63 -9.41 7.40 -5.23
C ARG A 63 -9.31 6.36 -4.13
N MET A 64 -8.52 6.67 -3.09
CA MET A 64 -8.36 5.75 -1.97
C MET A 64 -9.70 5.51 -1.25
N GLU A 65 -10.50 6.56 -1.08
CA GLU A 65 -11.82 6.42 -0.46
C GLU A 65 -12.76 5.57 -1.31
N GLN A 66 -12.71 5.74 -2.64
CA GLN A 66 -13.50 4.89 -3.55
C GLN A 66 -13.14 3.42 -3.38
N LEU A 67 -11.84 3.12 -3.32
CA LEU A 67 -11.38 1.75 -3.15
C LEU A 67 -11.79 1.17 -1.79
N ARG A 68 -11.70 1.97 -0.74
CA ARG A 68 -12.13 1.53 0.60
C ARG A 68 -13.62 1.23 0.65
N LYS A 69 -14.44 2.04 -0.02
CA LYS A 69 -15.88 1.82 -0.07
C LYS A 69 -16.23 0.53 -0.79
N LEU A 70 -15.37 0.11 -1.73
CA LEU A 70 -15.55 -1.17 -2.42
C LEU A 70 -15.09 -2.36 -1.56
N GLY A 71 -14.53 -2.10 -0.39
CA GLY A 71 -14.09 -3.15 0.52
C GLY A 71 -12.62 -3.48 0.46
N PHE A 72 -11.85 -2.74 -0.32
CA PHE A 72 -10.41 -2.99 -0.43
C PHE A 72 -9.63 -2.26 0.66
N ARG A 73 -8.51 -2.84 1.05
CA ARG A 73 -7.60 -2.21 1.98
C ARG A 73 -6.69 -1.26 1.24
N VAL A 74 -6.56 -0.05 1.77
CA VAL A 74 -5.72 0.98 1.16
C VAL A 74 -4.89 1.62 2.27
N TYR A 75 -3.59 1.63 2.10
CA TYR A 75 -2.64 2.18 3.07
C TYR A 75 -1.84 3.31 2.45
N VAL A 76 -1.41 4.23 3.30
CA VAL A 76 -0.44 5.25 2.95
C VAL A 76 0.78 5.01 3.83
N VAL A 77 1.95 4.84 3.21
CA VAL A 77 3.20 4.67 3.96
C VAL A 77 4.15 5.80 3.59
N ASP A 78 4.56 6.56 4.60
CA ASP A 78 5.48 7.68 4.44
C ASP A 78 6.75 7.52 5.29
N GLY A 79 7.01 6.30 5.74
CA GLY A 79 8.20 5.97 6.52
C GLY A 79 8.35 4.47 6.64
N GLU A 80 9.58 4.03 6.92
CA GLU A 80 9.86 2.60 7.00
C GLU A 80 9.09 1.91 8.12
N GLU A 81 8.88 2.58 9.25
CA GLU A 81 8.15 2.02 10.37
C GLU A 81 6.68 1.75 10.02
N LYS A 82 6.11 2.52 9.12
CA LYS A 82 4.73 2.32 8.69
C LYS A 82 4.56 1.09 7.81
N VAL A 83 5.61 0.72 7.11
CA VAL A 83 5.61 -0.52 6.31
C VAL A 83 5.42 -1.73 7.23
N GLY A 84 6.19 -1.79 8.32
CA GLY A 84 6.06 -2.87 9.28
C GLY A 84 4.71 -2.91 9.96
N ALA A 85 4.20 -1.75 10.36
CA ALA A 85 2.88 -1.64 10.99
C ALA A 85 1.76 -2.12 10.06
N MET A 86 1.85 -1.75 8.79
CA MET A 86 0.88 -2.18 7.78
C MET A 86 0.86 -3.71 7.64
N LEU A 87 2.02 -4.31 7.53
CA LEU A 87 2.12 -5.77 7.39
C LEU A 87 1.59 -6.49 8.62
N CYS A 88 1.87 -5.96 9.79
CA CYS A 88 1.36 -6.51 11.04
C CYS A 88 -0.18 -6.50 11.06
N GLU A 89 -0.77 -5.40 10.64
CA GLU A 89 -2.24 -5.28 10.56
C GLU A 89 -2.82 -6.26 9.54
N LEU A 90 -2.20 -6.38 8.38
CA LEU A 90 -2.66 -7.31 7.34
C LEU A 90 -2.60 -8.76 7.82
N GLN A 91 -1.56 -9.12 8.56
CA GLN A 91 -1.43 -10.47 9.10
C GLN A 91 -2.47 -10.78 10.18
N LYS A 92 -2.77 -9.81 11.04
CA LYS A 92 -3.79 -9.99 12.07
C LYS A 92 -5.15 -10.33 11.49
N GLN A 93 -5.50 -9.71 10.38
CA GLN A 93 -6.79 -9.93 9.76
C GLN A 93 -6.90 -11.31 9.12
N THR A 94 -5.78 -11.90 8.74
CA THR A 94 -5.75 -13.28 8.26
C THR A 94 -6.09 -14.24 9.39
N ASN A 95 -5.65 -13.93 10.60
CA ASN A 95 -5.83 -14.82 11.74
C ASN A 95 -7.23 -14.77 12.34
N GLN A 96 -8.09 -13.89 11.84
CA GLN A 96 -9.45 -13.73 12.33
C GLN A 96 -10.48 -14.55 11.56
N GLN A 97 -10.05 -15.34 10.63
CA GLN A 97 -10.96 -16.21 9.87
C GLN A 97 -11.28 -17.50 10.60
#